data_60bf3b638e68c4202e23c3a8c6188ba6
#
_entry.id   60bf3b638e68c4202e23c3a8c6188ba6
#
_cell.length_a   1.000
_cell.length_b   1.000
_cell.length_c   1.000
_cell.angle_alpha   90.00
_cell.angle_beta   90.00
_cell.angle_gamma   90.00
#
_symmetry.space_group_name_H-M   'P 1'
#
loop_
_entity.id
_entity.type
_entity.pdbx_description
1 polymer ?
#
loop_
_entity_poly.entity_id
_entity_poly.type
_entity_poly.pdbx_seq_one_letter_code
_entity_poly.pdbx_strand_id
1 'polypeptide(L)'
;MGPYIWGNYTIIVLPPSFPMGGMENPLLTFASPTIIVGDKSQVYVATHEMAHSWTGNEVTCENWENFWLNEGWTVFIERKVSSQLHDVDFAKVEMLLGNSSLYDDM
;
A
#
# COMPACT_ATOMS: atom_id res chain seq x y z
N MET A 1 -15.09 2.91 -2.57
CA MET A 1 -14.31 2.88 -3.83
C MET A 1 -15.20 2.26 -4.90
N GLY A 2 -14.97 2.58 -6.15
CA GLY A 2 -15.67 1.98 -7.29
C GLY A 2 -15.21 0.54 -7.56
N PRO A 3 -15.65 -0.07 -8.68
CA PRO A 3 -15.22 -1.40 -9.06
C PRO A 3 -13.74 -1.42 -9.46
N TYR A 4 -13.11 -2.59 -9.32
CA TYR A 4 -11.77 -2.82 -9.85
C TYR A 4 -11.83 -2.93 -11.37
N ILE A 5 -11.28 -1.95 -12.08
CA ILE A 5 -11.44 -1.81 -13.55
C ILE A 5 -10.38 -2.56 -14.35
N TRP A 6 -9.30 -3.03 -13.72
CA TRP A 6 -8.11 -3.56 -14.38
C TRP A 6 -8.24 -5.03 -14.83
N GLY A 7 -9.30 -5.72 -14.42
CA GLY A 7 -9.57 -7.12 -14.77
C GLY A 7 -8.90 -8.11 -13.81
N ASN A 8 -7.62 -8.43 -14.01
CA ASN A 8 -6.85 -9.30 -13.12
C ASN A 8 -5.83 -8.52 -12.30
N TYR A 9 -5.26 -9.17 -11.27
CA TYR A 9 -4.22 -8.60 -10.42
C TYR A 9 -3.11 -9.64 -10.24
N THR A 10 -1.87 -9.25 -10.50
CA THR A 10 -0.71 -10.13 -10.37
C THR A 10 0.35 -9.42 -9.53
N ILE A 11 1.00 -10.18 -8.67
CA ILE A 11 2.18 -9.74 -7.93
C ILE A 11 3.38 -10.54 -8.42
N ILE A 12 4.45 -9.86 -8.85
CA ILE A 12 5.73 -10.48 -9.12
C ILE A 12 6.70 -10.20 -7.98
N VAL A 13 7.26 -11.26 -7.42
CA VAL A 13 8.31 -11.15 -6.40
C VAL A 13 9.65 -11.03 -7.12
N LEU A 14 10.30 -9.89 -6.93
CA LEU A 14 11.56 -9.54 -7.56
C LEU A 14 12.77 -10.04 -6.75
N PRO A 15 13.99 -10.03 -7.33
CA PRO A 15 15.22 -10.32 -6.58
C PRO A 15 15.42 -9.37 -5.39
N PRO A 16 16.23 -9.77 -4.38
CA PRO A 16 16.48 -8.94 -3.18
C PRO A 16 17.12 -7.57 -3.45
N SER A 17 17.64 -7.34 -4.65
CA SER A 17 18.18 -6.05 -5.09
C SER A 17 17.07 -5.00 -5.40
N PHE A 18 15.80 -5.40 -5.43
CA PHE A 18 14.71 -4.46 -5.61
C PHE A 18 14.63 -3.52 -4.41
N PRO A 19 14.72 -2.18 -4.62
CA PRO A 19 15.01 -1.23 -3.54
C PRO A 19 13.80 -0.82 -2.70
N MET A 20 12.57 -1.22 -3.07
CA MET A 20 11.32 -0.85 -2.42
C MET A 20 10.62 -2.07 -1.82
N GLY A 21 9.67 -1.87 -0.93
CA GLY A 21 8.79 -2.93 -0.44
C GLY A 21 7.87 -3.44 -1.54
N GLY A 22 7.25 -2.52 -2.25
CA GLY A 22 6.42 -2.74 -3.42
C GLY A 22 6.50 -1.59 -4.43
N MET A 23 5.87 -1.79 -5.57
CA MET A 23 5.62 -0.77 -6.59
C MET A 23 4.34 -1.12 -7.35
N GLU A 24 3.46 -0.17 -7.41
CA GLU A 24 2.09 -0.30 -7.90
C GLU A 24 1.93 -0.34 -9.42
N ASN A 25 2.81 -0.97 -10.16
CA ASN A 25 2.63 -1.06 -11.62
C ASN A 25 1.24 -1.64 -11.95
N PRO A 26 0.46 -0.96 -12.81
CA PRO A 26 -0.88 -1.44 -13.15
C PRO A 26 -0.89 -2.89 -13.61
N LEU A 27 -1.81 -3.71 -13.13
CA LEU A 27 -1.96 -5.13 -13.41
C LEU A 27 -0.85 -6.04 -12.83
N LEU A 28 0.34 -5.51 -12.58
CA LEU A 28 1.52 -6.29 -12.21
C LEU A 28 2.33 -5.57 -11.13
N THR A 29 1.89 -5.68 -9.90
CA THR A 29 2.63 -5.13 -8.76
C THR A 29 3.99 -5.78 -8.62
N PHE A 30 5.03 -4.97 -8.46
CA PHE A 30 6.36 -5.43 -8.07
C PHE A 30 6.45 -5.53 -6.55
N ALA A 31 7.04 -6.60 -6.06
CA ALA A 31 7.21 -6.81 -4.63
C ALA A 31 8.62 -7.29 -4.27
N SER A 32 9.13 -6.80 -3.15
CA SER A 32 10.34 -7.35 -2.54
C SER A 32 10.07 -8.74 -1.97
N PRO A 33 11.05 -9.67 -2.01
CA PRO A 33 10.89 -10.96 -1.34
C PRO A 33 10.79 -10.83 0.19
N THR A 34 11.15 -9.67 0.76
CA THR A 34 11.02 -9.40 2.20
C THR A 34 9.57 -9.35 2.69
N ILE A 35 8.60 -9.22 1.77
CA ILE A 35 7.17 -9.29 2.16
C ILE A 35 6.68 -10.74 2.36
N ILE A 36 7.45 -11.73 1.93
CA ILE A 36 7.10 -13.15 2.02
C ILE A 36 7.77 -13.75 3.26
N VAL A 37 7.21 -13.49 4.43
CA VAL A 37 7.77 -13.93 5.72
C VAL A 37 7.11 -15.21 6.28
N GLY A 38 6.02 -15.69 5.64
CA GLY A 38 5.36 -16.95 5.98
C GLY A 38 4.26 -16.85 7.04
N ASP A 39 4.20 -15.78 7.82
CA ASP A 39 3.20 -15.54 8.89
C ASP A 39 2.15 -14.48 8.53
N LYS A 40 2.21 -13.95 7.32
CA LYS A 40 1.34 -12.88 6.80
C LYS A 40 1.52 -11.52 7.50
N SER A 41 2.53 -11.33 8.34
CA SER A 41 2.77 -10.04 9.03
C SER A 41 3.01 -8.88 8.06
N GLN A 42 3.48 -9.16 6.84
CA GLN A 42 3.74 -8.16 5.81
C GLN A 42 2.62 -8.04 4.76
N VAL A 43 1.44 -8.61 5.01
CA VAL A 43 0.32 -8.56 4.05
C VAL A 43 -0.17 -7.13 3.78
N TYR A 44 0.08 -6.21 4.72
CA TYR A 44 -0.27 -4.80 4.55
C TYR A 44 0.41 -4.19 3.31
N VAL A 45 1.63 -4.61 2.95
CA VAL A 45 2.32 -4.15 1.73
C VAL A 45 1.51 -4.55 0.49
N ALA A 46 1.07 -5.81 0.39
CA ALA A 46 0.23 -6.26 -0.71
C ALA A 46 -1.11 -5.51 -0.77
N THR A 47 -1.68 -5.20 0.39
CA THR A 47 -2.92 -4.40 0.50
C THR A 47 -2.69 -2.97 0.04
N HIS A 48 -1.57 -2.37 0.40
CA HIS A 48 -1.13 -1.05 -0.04
C HIS A 48 -1.03 -0.99 -1.56
N GLU A 49 -0.25 -1.88 -2.16
CA GLU A 49 -0.06 -1.92 -3.61
C GLU A 49 -1.38 -2.19 -4.37
N MET A 50 -2.24 -3.02 -3.81
CA MET A 50 -3.57 -3.25 -4.40
C MET A 50 -4.45 -2.00 -4.33
N ALA A 51 -4.40 -1.24 -3.24
CA ALA A 51 -5.15 0.00 -3.06
C ALA A 51 -4.75 1.07 -4.08
N HIS A 52 -3.50 1.09 -4.49
CA HIS A 52 -3.02 1.95 -5.57
C HIS A 52 -3.75 1.75 -6.90
N SER A 53 -4.42 0.63 -7.10
CA SER A 53 -5.25 0.42 -8.30
C SER A 53 -6.31 1.52 -8.47
N TRP A 54 -6.78 2.11 -7.37
CA TRP A 54 -7.70 3.26 -7.36
C TRP A 54 -6.97 4.58 -7.15
N THR A 55 -6.11 4.66 -6.13
CA THR A 55 -5.40 5.88 -5.72
C THR A 55 -3.94 5.81 -6.13
N GLY A 56 -3.66 6.29 -7.32
CA GLY A 56 -2.34 6.24 -7.97
C GLY A 56 -2.43 5.81 -9.42
N ASN A 57 -3.18 4.76 -9.72
CA ASN A 57 -3.31 4.22 -11.07
C ASN A 57 -4.56 4.75 -11.80
N GLU A 58 -5.75 4.47 -11.30
CA GLU A 58 -6.99 4.98 -11.92
C GLU A 58 -7.11 6.49 -11.76
N VAL A 59 -6.83 7.00 -10.57
CA VAL A 59 -6.73 8.42 -10.27
C VAL A 59 -5.30 8.70 -9.82
N THR A 60 -4.53 9.33 -10.68
CA THR A 60 -3.11 9.62 -10.44
C THR A 60 -2.87 11.11 -10.25
N CYS A 61 -1.84 11.46 -9.50
CA CYS A 61 -1.42 12.86 -9.33
C CYS A 61 -0.91 13.46 -10.65
N GLU A 62 -1.03 14.77 -10.79
CA GLU A 62 -0.62 15.50 -12.00
C GLU A 62 0.89 15.42 -12.25
N ASN A 63 1.68 15.41 -11.18
CA ASN A 63 3.14 15.37 -11.22
C ASN A 63 3.72 14.77 -9.94
N TRP A 64 5.02 14.46 -9.93
CA TRP A 64 5.70 13.84 -8.79
C TRP A 64 5.73 14.70 -7.52
N GLU A 65 5.64 16.00 -7.62
CA GLU A 65 5.54 16.91 -6.46
C GLU A 65 4.27 16.65 -5.65
N ASN A 66 3.24 16.14 -6.30
CA ASN A 66 1.95 15.81 -5.71
C ASN A 66 1.78 14.31 -5.40
N PHE A 67 2.85 13.52 -5.47
CA PHE A 67 2.81 12.07 -5.24
C PHE A 67 2.29 11.68 -3.85
N TRP A 68 2.42 12.59 -2.88
CA TRP A 68 1.80 12.42 -1.56
C TRP A 68 0.29 12.20 -1.61
N LEU A 69 -0.40 12.65 -2.66
CA LEU A 69 -1.83 12.37 -2.86
C LEU A 69 -2.07 10.89 -3.14
N ASN A 70 -1.24 10.27 -4.00
CA ASN A 70 -1.29 8.84 -4.26
C ASN A 70 -1.06 8.07 -2.96
N GLU A 71 0.03 8.34 -2.28
CA GLU A 71 0.45 7.63 -1.07
C GLU A 71 -0.51 7.82 0.11
N GLY A 72 -0.89 9.05 0.39
CA GLY A 72 -1.74 9.38 1.53
C GLY A 72 -3.11 8.72 1.45
N TRP A 73 -3.76 8.75 0.29
CA TRP A 73 -5.03 8.07 0.08
C TRP A 73 -4.88 6.56 0.11
N THR A 74 -3.79 6.02 -0.41
CA THR A 74 -3.51 4.59 -0.39
C THR A 74 -3.29 4.09 1.03
N VAL A 75 -2.50 4.77 1.85
CA VAL A 75 -2.33 4.44 3.28
C VAL A 75 -3.67 4.51 4.04
N PHE A 76 -4.51 5.49 3.74
CA PHE A 76 -5.84 5.57 4.35
C PHE A 76 -6.71 4.34 4.01
N ILE A 77 -6.69 3.89 2.76
CA ILE A 77 -7.43 2.71 2.30
C ILE A 77 -6.83 1.44 2.93
N GLU A 78 -5.50 1.29 2.91
CA GLU A 78 -4.76 0.20 3.54
C GLU A 78 -5.21 0.01 4.99
N ARG A 79 -5.20 1.07 5.79
CA ARG A 79 -5.63 1.04 7.20
C ARG A 79 -7.10 0.64 7.36
N LYS A 80 -7.98 1.09 6.46
CA LYS A 80 -9.37 0.65 6.46
C LYS A 80 -9.53 -0.84 6.15
N VAL A 81 -8.74 -1.37 5.23
CA VAL A 81 -8.72 -2.79 4.91
C VAL A 81 -8.12 -3.58 6.07
N SER A 82 -7.01 -3.11 6.65
CA SER A 82 -6.37 -3.73 7.81
C SER A 82 -7.33 -3.86 8.99
N SER A 83 -8.20 -2.85 9.22
CA SER A 83 -9.22 -2.92 10.28
C SER A 83 -10.28 -4.00 10.04
N GLN A 84 -10.47 -4.44 8.81
CA GLN A 84 -11.37 -5.53 8.45
C GLN A 84 -10.67 -6.91 8.48
N LEU A 85 -9.37 -6.95 8.15
CA LEU A 85 -8.59 -8.19 8.13
C LEU A 85 -8.14 -8.64 9.53
N HIS A 86 -7.87 -7.69 10.41
CA HIS A 86 -7.43 -7.94 11.78
C HIS A 86 -8.52 -7.55 12.77
N ASP A 87 -8.40 -6.34 13.33
CA ASP A 87 -9.41 -5.72 14.19
C ASP A 87 -9.25 -4.19 14.21
N VAL A 88 -10.20 -3.52 14.86
CA VAL A 88 -10.21 -2.06 14.96
C VAL A 88 -9.04 -1.54 15.81
N ASP A 89 -8.59 -2.29 16.80
CA ASP A 89 -7.51 -1.86 17.69
C ASP A 89 -6.16 -1.95 16.98
N PHE A 90 -5.96 -2.94 16.12
CA PHE A 90 -4.81 -2.99 15.22
C PHE A 90 -4.71 -1.71 14.36
N ALA A 91 -5.80 -1.32 13.70
CA ALA A 91 -5.82 -0.10 12.88
C ALA A 91 -5.57 1.18 13.69
N LYS A 92 -6.01 1.24 14.96
CA LYS A 92 -5.71 2.37 15.86
C LYS A 92 -4.20 2.46 16.17
N VAL A 93 -3.55 1.33 16.43
CA VAL A 93 -2.10 1.29 16.65
C VAL A 93 -1.36 1.79 15.41
N GLU A 94 -1.73 1.33 14.23
CA GLU A 94 -1.17 1.80 12.96
C GLU A 94 -1.32 3.31 12.77
N MET A 95 -2.48 3.88 13.12
CA MET A 95 -2.73 5.32 13.07
C MET A 95 -1.85 6.09 14.06
N LEU A 96 -1.66 5.57 15.27
CA LEU A 96 -0.81 6.20 16.29
C LEU A 96 0.67 6.21 15.86
N LEU A 97 1.16 5.11 15.30
CA LEU A 97 2.53 5.01 14.77
C LEU A 97 2.74 5.99 13.61
N GLY A 98 1.80 6.06 12.67
CA GLY A 98 1.86 7.01 11.56
C GLY A 98 1.82 8.48 12.02
N ASN A 99 1.04 8.79 13.06
CA ASN A 99 1.02 10.12 13.66
C ASN A 99 2.34 10.47 14.33
N SER A 100 2.97 9.52 15.03
CA SER A 100 4.31 9.72 15.62
C SER A 100 5.35 10.02 14.53
N SER A 101 5.37 9.24 13.46
CA SER A 101 6.29 9.48 12.34
C SER A 101 6.11 10.87 11.72
N LEU A 102 4.87 11.34 11.59
CA LEU A 102 4.60 12.68 11.07
C LEU A 102 5.23 13.78 11.94
N TYR A 103 5.18 13.63 13.27
CA TYR A 103 5.82 14.58 14.18
C TYR A 103 7.34 14.53 14.11
N ASP A 104 7.92 13.36 13.87
CA ASP A 104 9.37 13.19 13.75
C ASP A 104 9.91 13.81 12.45
N ASP A 105 9.08 13.89 11.40
CA ASP A 105 9.44 14.47 10.10
C ASP A 105 9.23 16.01 10.03
N MET A 106 8.56 16.62 11.02
CA MET A 106 8.29 18.07 11.10
C MET A 106 9.40 18.84 11.84
#